data_5f00336c6b30a480be1ee3c76e449445
#
_entry.id   5f00336c6b30a480be1ee3c76e449445
#
_cell.length_a   1.000
_cell.length_b   1.000
_cell.length_c   1.000
_cell.angle_alpha   90.00
_cell.angle_beta   90.00
_cell.angle_gamma   90.00
#
_symmetry.space_group_name_H-M   'P 1'
#
loop_
_entity.id
_entity.type
_entity.pdbx_description
1 polymer ?
#
loop_
_entity_poly.entity_id
_entity_poly.type
_entity_poly.pdbx_seq_one_letter_code
_entity_poly.pdbx_strand_id
1 'polypeptide(L)'
;MQTSSPSPKTPVRRINGWITVALVALAAAVGQAFGRFSYGVLLPAIRDDLSISNTLAGLVGSANMGAYLLGTLFVAWATARYRLISVMRFGLLCATGGLLIAGLADTPLALAWGLLIAGIGGACLWIPAPVIAADALPANRRHLAVGLMGSGIGLGIMFVSLLSGSLRSSQGDAAWSTVYLIQFLVGLLLLVLTLAFVRHAQDLLCTD
;
A
#
# COMPACT_ATOMS: atom_id res chain seq x y z
N MET A 1 -29.03 -46.73 -18.56
CA MET A 1 -29.23 -45.34 -18.15
C MET A 1 -28.73 -45.19 -16.72
N GLN A 2 -27.46 -44.82 -16.52
CA GLN A 2 -26.90 -44.54 -15.20
C GLN A 2 -27.01 -43.03 -14.96
N THR A 3 -27.87 -42.64 -14.04
CA THR A 3 -27.97 -41.28 -13.54
C THR A 3 -26.81 -41.05 -12.58
N SER A 4 -25.76 -40.35 -13.05
CA SER A 4 -24.68 -39.88 -12.20
C SER A 4 -25.22 -38.78 -11.27
N SER A 5 -25.34 -39.09 -9.97
CA SER A 5 -25.67 -38.09 -8.96
C SER A 5 -24.52 -37.06 -8.87
N PRO A 6 -24.83 -35.74 -8.86
CA PRO A 6 -23.78 -34.72 -8.68
C PRO A 6 -23.21 -34.88 -7.27
N SER A 7 -21.87 -34.99 -7.18
CA SER A 7 -21.15 -34.99 -5.91
C SER A 7 -21.41 -33.70 -5.15
N PRO A 8 -21.55 -33.71 -3.81
CA PRO A 8 -21.76 -32.52 -3.02
C PRO A 8 -20.52 -31.60 -3.13
N LYS A 9 -20.70 -30.45 -3.77
CA LYS A 9 -19.65 -29.41 -3.81
C LYS A 9 -19.42 -28.95 -2.38
N THR A 10 -18.23 -29.23 -1.85
CA THR A 10 -17.78 -28.72 -0.56
C THR A 10 -17.97 -27.20 -0.51
N PRO A 11 -18.54 -26.63 0.56
CA PRO A 11 -18.79 -25.20 0.65
C PRO A 11 -17.43 -24.47 0.69
N VAL A 12 -17.13 -23.82 -0.41
CA VAL A 12 -15.97 -22.94 -0.54
C VAL A 12 -16.15 -21.81 0.47
N ARG A 13 -15.27 -21.73 1.47
CA ARG A 13 -15.26 -20.68 2.48
C ARG A 13 -14.90 -19.35 1.80
N ARG A 14 -15.91 -18.65 1.28
CA ARG A 14 -15.76 -17.30 0.73
C ARG A 14 -15.29 -16.40 1.86
N ILE A 15 -14.12 -15.77 1.70
CA ILE A 15 -13.72 -14.67 2.57
C ILE A 15 -14.84 -13.63 2.49
N ASN A 16 -15.25 -13.11 3.66
CA ASN A 16 -16.26 -12.08 3.70
C ASN A 16 -15.79 -10.87 2.85
N GLY A 17 -16.57 -10.45 1.86
CA GLY A 17 -16.21 -9.38 0.96
C GLY A 17 -15.81 -8.08 1.69
N TRP A 18 -16.37 -7.84 2.86
CA TRP A 18 -15.99 -6.72 3.72
C TRP A 18 -14.56 -6.80 4.24
N ILE A 19 -14.07 -8.01 4.55
CA ILE A 19 -12.67 -8.21 4.96
C ILE A 19 -11.75 -7.87 3.78
N THR A 20 -12.11 -8.29 2.56
CA THR A 20 -11.36 -7.92 1.35
C THR A 20 -11.33 -6.43 1.15
N VAL A 21 -12.48 -5.72 1.26
CA VAL A 21 -12.53 -4.25 1.15
C VAL A 21 -11.66 -3.60 2.21
N ALA A 22 -11.72 -4.04 3.47
CA ALA A 22 -10.89 -3.51 4.56
C ALA A 22 -9.39 -3.72 4.28
N LEU A 23 -8.97 -4.91 3.85
CA LEU A 23 -7.57 -5.18 3.51
C LEU A 23 -7.08 -4.33 2.33
N VAL A 24 -7.92 -4.15 1.30
CA VAL A 24 -7.61 -3.29 0.15
C VAL A 24 -7.52 -1.83 0.57
N ALA A 25 -8.43 -1.34 1.44
CA ALA A 25 -8.38 0.02 1.97
C ALA A 25 -7.10 0.28 2.77
N LEU A 26 -6.71 -0.66 3.62
CA LEU A 26 -5.47 -0.57 4.39
C LEU A 26 -4.23 -0.67 3.49
N ALA A 27 -4.23 -1.54 2.46
CA ALA A 27 -3.14 -1.60 1.48
C ALA A 27 -3.03 -0.30 0.68
N ALA A 28 -4.15 0.31 0.29
CA ALA A 28 -4.19 1.62 -0.35
C ALA A 28 -3.62 2.72 0.57
N ALA A 29 -3.91 2.66 1.88
CA ALA A 29 -3.32 3.57 2.87
C ALA A 29 -1.80 3.43 2.93
N VAL A 30 -1.26 2.20 2.93
CA VAL A 30 0.20 1.97 2.88
C VAL A 30 0.82 2.57 1.62
N GLY A 31 0.23 2.35 0.45
CA GLY A 31 0.78 2.87 -0.81
C GLY A 31 0.67 4.38 -0.94
N GLN A 32 -0.44 4.96 -0.55
CA GLN A 32 -0.69 6.40 -0.73
C GLN A 32 -0.32 7.21 0.49
N ALA A 33 -0.89 6.91 1.68
CA ALA A 33 -0.63 7.70 2.86
C ALA A 33 0.82 7.55 3.33
N PHE A 34 1.33 6.34 3.44
CA PHE A 34 2.69 6.08 3.94
C PHE A 34 3.75 6.28 2.85
N GLY A 35 3.57 5.64 1.68
CA GLY A 35 4.58 5.67 0.62
C GLY A 35 4.68 7.01 -0.12
N ARG A 36 3.61 7.83 -0.12
CA ARG A 36 3.55 9.05 -0.92
C ARG A 36 3.37 10.32 -0.10
N PHE A 37 2.31 10.38 0.71
CA PHE A 37 1.97 11.62 1.43
C PHE A 37 2.77 11.81 2.71
N SER A 38 3.29 10.75 3.31
CA SER A 38 4.08 10.79 4.54
C SER A 38 5.30 11.70 4.41
N TYR A 39 5.99 11.67 3.26
CA TYR A 39 7.13 12.55 3.01
C TYR A 39 6.79 14.03 3.19
N GLY A 40 5.65 14.48 2.66
CA GLY A 40 5.22 15.88 2.82
C GLY A 40 4.96 16.26 4.28
N VAL A 41 4.40 15.37 5.08
CA VAL A 41 4.16 15.58 6.51
C VAL A 41 5.47 15.62 7.29
N LEU A 42 6.43 14.77 6.95
CA LEU A 42 7.72 14.65 7.63
C LEU A 42 8.79 15.60 7.09
N LEU A 43 8.54 16.27 5.96
CA LEU A 43 9.51 17.11 5.27
C LEU A 43 10.22 18.14 6.16
N PRO A 44 9.53 18.89 7.04
CA PRO A 44 10.22 19.84 7.92
C PRO A 44 11.25 19.17 8.83
N ALA A 45 10.88 18.02 9.44
CA ALA A 45 11.76 17.27 10.32
C ALA A 45 12.95 16.65 9.56
N ILE A 46 12.70 16.04 8.40
CA ILE A 46 13.75 15.48 7.52
C ILE A 46 14.75 16.56 7.08
N ARG A 47 14.24 17.73 6.69
CA ARG A 47 15.09 18.83 6.24
C ARG A 47 16.00 19.32 7.36
N ASP A 48 15.45 19.51 8.56
CA ASP A 48 16.16 20.06 9.69
C ASP A 48 17.18 19.03 10.25
N ASP A 49 16.82 17.75 10.32
CA ASP A 49 17.70 16.67 10.79
C ASP A 49 18.86 16.37 9.81
N LEU A 50 18.54 16.22 8.51
CA LEU A 50 19.56 15.95 7.48
C LEU A 50 20.27 17.22 6.98
N SER A 51 19.92 18.41 7.48
CA SER A 51 20.48 19.71 7.09
C SER A 51 20.49 19.94 5.58
N ILE A 52 19.41 19.55 4.87
CA ILE A 52 19.30 19.64 3.41
C ILE A 52 18.59 20.92 2.97
N SER A 53 19.00 21.41 1.79
CA SER A 53 18.36 22.57 1.17
C SER A 53 16.92 22.27 0.72
N ASN A 54 16.09 23.32 0.60
CA ASN A 54 14.73 23.20 0.06
C ASN A 54 14.72 22.60 -1.36
N THR A 55 15.74 22.89 -2.17
CA THR A 55 15.88 22.35 -3.52
C THR A 55 16.10 20.85 -3.49
N LEU A 56 17.01 20.37 -2.63
CA LEU A 56 17.29 18.93 -2.51
C LEU A 56 16.06 18.19 -1.95
N ALA A 57 15.41 18.76 -0.95
CA ALA A 57 14.18 18.22 -0.40
C ALA A 57 13.06 18.13 -1.46
N GLY A 58 12.92 19.16 -2.30
CA GLY A 58 12.00 19.13 -3.44
C GLY A 58 12.35 18.07 -4.48
N LEU A 59 13.65 17.87 -4.78
CA LEU A 59 14.10 16.81 -5.71
C LEU A 59 13.75 15.41 -5.18
N VAL A 60 13.98 15.14 -3.89
CA VAL A 60 13.63 13.87 -3.26
C VAL A 60 12.13 13.60 -3.36
N GLY A 61 11.29 14.61 -3.07
CA GLY A 61 9.83 14.49 -3.22
C GLY A 61 9.40 14.30 -4.66
N SER A 62 10.02 14.99 -5.61
CA SER A 62 9.76 14.86 -7.04
C SER A 62 10.16 13.48 -7.58
N ALA A 63 11.25 12.90 -7.05
CA ALA A 63 11.67 11.55 -7.38
C ALA A 63 10.60 10.51 -7.00
N ASN A 64 9.98 10.64 -5.83
CA ASN A 64 8.86 9.78 -5.42
C ASN A 64 7.67 9.88 -6.38
N MET A 65 7.31 11.11 -6.78
CA MET A 65 6.22 11.35 -7.75
C MET A 65 6.55 10.80 -9.14
N GLY A 66 7.78 11.00 -9.60
CA GLY A 66 8.27 10.43 -10.87
C GLY A 66 8.25 8.91 -10.86
N ALA A 67 8.69 8.30 -9.75
CA ALA A 67 8.63 6.85 -9.56
C ALA A 67 7.19 6.32 -9.57
N TYR A 68 6.26 7.03 -8.96
CA TYR A 68 4.85 6.69 -9.03
C TYR A 68 4.34 6.74 -10.48
N LEU A 69 4.70 7.77 -11.25
CA LEU A 69 4.33 7.88 -12.67
C LEU A 69 4.88 6.69 -13.49
N LEU A 70 6.16 6.36 -13.32
CA LEU A 70 6.76 5.17 -13.95
C LEU A 70 6.06 3.88 -13.50
N GLY A 71 5.70 3.80 -12.22
CA GLY A 71 4.91 2.71 -11.66
C GLY A 71 3.54 2.58 -12.33
N THR A 72 2.88 3.69 -12.73
CA THR A 72 1.59 3.62 -13.44
C THR A 72 1.76 2.99 -14.82
N LEU A 73 2.83 3.31 -15.54
CA LEU A 73 3.15 2.69 -16.84
C LEU A 73 3.46 1.20 -16.67
N PHE A 74 4.22 0.85 -15.62
CA PHE A 74 4.47 -0.55 -15.28
C PHE A 74 3.18 -1.30 -14.97
N VAL A 75 2.25 -0.73 -14.19
CA VAL A 75 0.95 -1.35 -13.88
C VAL A 75 0.13 -1.56 -15.15
N ALA A 76 0.08 -0.59 -16.06
CA ALA A 76 -0.62 -0.73 -17.34
C ALA A 76 -0.11 -1.93 -18.15
N TRP A 77 1.21 -2.11 -18.19
CA TRP A 77 1.83 -3.29 -18.82
C TRP A 77 1.58 -4.57 -18.03
N ALA A 78 1.75 -4.54 -16.72
CA ALA A 78 1.67 -5.71 -15.85
C ALA A 78 0.25 -6.30 -15.78
N THR A 79 -0.79 -5.46 -15.75
CA THR A 79 -2.19 -5.90 -15.68
C THR A 79 -2.68 -6.58 -16.96
N ALA A 80 -1.99 -6.37 -18.08
CA ALA A 80 -2.23 -7.11 -19.31
C ALA A 80 -1.69 -8.55 -19.28
N ARG A 81 -0.78 -8.87 -18.36
CA ARG A 81 -0.08 -10.17 -18.28
C ARG A 81 -0.26 -10.91 -16.96
N TYR A 82 -0.54 -10.18 -15.89
CA TYR A 82 -0.63 -10.72 -14.54
C TYR A 82 -1.97 -10.37 -13.90
N ARG A 83 -2.40 -11.18 -12.94
CA ARG A 83 -3.62 -10.96 -12.17
C ARG A 83 -3.48 -9.70 -11.31
N LEU A 84 -4.53 -8.88 -11.20
CA LEU A 84 -4.56 -7.64 -10.42
C LEU A 84 -4.06 -7.82 -8.97
N ILE A 85 -4.43 -8.95 -8.35
CA ILE A 85 -4.00 -9.26 -6.99
C ILE A 85 -2.49 -9.49 -6.88
N SER A 86 -1.86 -10.06 -7.92
CA SER A 86 -0.41 -10.27 -7.93
C SER A 86 0.34 -8.95 -8.07
N VAL A 87 -0.18 -8.03 -8.90
CA VAL A 87 0.35 -6.66 -9.04
C VAL A 87 0.23 -5.92 -7.71
N MET A 88 -0.92 -6.03 -7.02
CA MET A 88 -1.14 -5.41 -5.71
C MET A 88 -0.19 -5.98 -4.64
N ARG A 89 0.05 -7.30 -4.62
CA ARG A 89 1.01 -7.93 -3.68
C ARG A 89 2.44 -7.46 -3.92
N PHE A 90 2.85 -7.39 -5.18
CA PHE A 90 4.14 -6.82 -5.57
C PHE A 90 4.24 -5.36 -5.12
N GLY A 91 3.19 -4.58 -5.34
CA GLY A 91 3.11 -3.19 -4.87
C GLY A 91 3.26 -3.07 -3.36
N LEU A 92 2.60 -3.95 -2.59
CA LEU A 92 2.70 -3.94 -1.13
C LEU A 92 4.11 -4.31 -0.64
N LEU A 93 4.76 -5.26 -1.31
CA LEU A 93 6.16 -5.61 -1.03
C LEU A 93 7.10 -4.43 -1.30
N CYS A 94 6.97 -3.77 -2.47
CA CYS A 94 7.77 -2.60 -2.83
C CYS A 94 7.50 -1.42 -1.88
N ALA A 95 6.24 -1.10 -1.59
CA ALA A 95 5.90 -0.01 -0.69
C ALA A 95 6.48 -0.25 0.72
N THR A 96 6.28 -1.44 1.27
CA THR A 96 6.79 -1.81 2.59
C THR A 96 8.32 -1.82 2.62
N GLY A 97 8.98 -2.39 1.59
CA GLY A 97 10.44 -2.37 1.48
C GLY A 97 11.01 -0.96 1.34
N GLY A 98 10.33 -0.10 0.57
CA GLY A 98 10.70 1.31 0.44
C GLY A 98 10.59 2.08 1.77
N LEU A 99 9.55 1.82 2.57
CA LEU A 99 9.39 2.40 3.90
C LEU A 99 10.50 1.95 4.86
N LEU A 100 10.94 0.69 4.78
CA LEU A 100 12.08 0.20 5.56
C LEU A 100 13.36 0.95 5.20
N ILE A 101 13.66 1.07 3.90
CA ILE A 101 14.85 1.79 3.43
C ILE A 101 14.78 3.26 3.86
N ALA A 102 13.60 3.90 3.73
CA ALA A 102 13.41 5.28 4.18
C ALA A 102 13.60 5.43 5.70
N GLY A 103 13.10 4.47 6.50
CA GLY A 103 13.26 4.50 7.97
C GLY A 103 14.69 4.23 8.46
N LEU A 104 15.52 3.58 7.64
CA LEU A 104 16.93 3.30 7.92
C LEU A 104 17.89 4.28 7.22
N ALA A 105 17.35 5.32 6.56
CA ALA A 105 18.16 6.23 5.76
C ALA A 105 18.89 7.25 6.64
N ASP A 106 20.22 7.28 6.54
CA ASP A 106 21.10 8.26 7.17
C ASP A 106 21.54 9.38 6.19
N THR A 107 21.13 9.24 4.93
CA THR A 107 21.50 10.20 3.86
C THR A 107 20.31 10.53 2.98
N PRO A 108 20.26 11.73 2.37
CA PRO A 108 19.21 12.11 1.43
C PRO A 108 19.09 11.14 0.24
N LEU A 109 20.22 10.56 -0.19
CA LEU A 109 20.25 9.60 -1.30
C LEU A 109 19.59 8.27 -0.92
N ALA A 110 19.88 7.74 0.28
CA ALA A 110 19.24 6.52 0.78
C ALA A 110 17.73 6.73 0.96
N LEU A 111 17.32 7.88 1.50
CA LEU A 111 15.92 8.27 1.59
C LEU A 111 15.25 8.33 0.21
N ALA A 112 15.91 8.94 -0.79
CA ALA A 112 15.39 9.01 -2.16
C ALA A 112 15.15 7.62 -2.76
N TRP A 113 16.08 6.66 -2.58
CA TRP A 113 15.90 5.28 -3.02
C TRP A 113 14.71 4.60 -2.34
N GLY A 114 14.57 4.76 -1.04
CA GLY A 114 13.40 4.25 -0.31
C GLY A 114 12.09 4.79 -0.88
N LEU A 115 12.04 6.11 -1.12
CA LEU A 115 10.86 6.78 -1.66
C LEU A 115 10.59 6.42 -3.14
N LEU A 116 11.62 6.21 -3.95
CA LEU A 116 11.47 5.71 -5.33
C LEU A 116 10.78 4.35 -5.35
N ILE A 117 11.26 3.41 -4.54
CA ILE A 117 10.70 2.06 -4.45
C ILE A 117 9.27 2.13 -3.90
N ALA A 118 9.03 2.94 -2.85
CA ALA A 118 7.70 3.15 -2.30
C ALA A 118 6.74 3.79 -3.31
N GLY A 119 7.22 4.70 -4.16
CA GLY A 119 6.43 5.35 -5.21
C GLY A 119 5.93 4.34 -6.26
N ILE A 120 6.80 3.46 -6.77
CA ILE A 120 6.41 2.36 -7.67
C ILE A 120 5.39 1.45 -6.99
N GLY A 121 5.67 1.07 -5.73
CA GLY A 121 4.77 0.26 -4.92
C GLY A 121 3.39 0.91 -4.75
N GLY A 122 3.35 2.21 -4.51
CA GLY A 122 2.12 2.99 -4.39
C GLY A 122 1.23 2.94 -5.65
N ALA A 123 1.82 3.01 -6.85
CA ALA A 123 1.09 2.85 -8.11
C ALA A 123 0.50 1.44 -8.24
N CYS A 124 1.32 0.41 -7.95
CA CYS A 124 0.89 -1.00 -8.00
C CYS A 124 -0.20 -1.33 -6.99
N LEU A 125 -0.31 -0.58 -5.90
CA LEU A 125 -1.38 -0.71 -4.91
C LEU A 125 -2.64 0.02 -5.34
N TRP A 126 -2.49 1.29 -5.73
CA TRP A 126 -3.63 2.18 -5.95
C TRP A 126 -4.45 1.86 -7.19
N ILE A 127 -3.78 1.55 -8.31
CA ILE A 127 -4.49 1.37 -9.59
C ILE A 127 -5.42 0.15 -9.60
N PRO A 128 -5.01 -1.07 -9.12
CA PRO A 128 -5.89 -2.22 -9.08
C PRO A 128 -6.87 -2.21 -7.91
N ALA A 129 -6.63 -1.42 -6.86
CA ALA A 129 -7.41 -1.43 -5.62
C ALA A 129 -8.92 -1.15 -5.82
N PRO A 130 -9.37 -0.15 -6.61
CA PRO A 130 -10.79 0.11 -6.81
C PRO A 130 -11.53 -1.06 -7.46
N VAL A 131 -10.88 -1.75 -8.41
CA VAL A 131 -11.46 -2.90 -9.09
C VAL A 131 -11.61 -4.08 -8.12
N ILE A 132 -10.56 -4.39 -7.36
CA ILE A 132 -10.58 -5.48 -6.38
C ILE A 132 -11.61 -5.21 -5.28
N ALA A 133 -11.71 -3.96 -4.80
CA ALA A 133 -12.69 -3.58 -3.79
C ALA A 133 -14.13 -3.67 -4.33
N ALA A 134 -14.37 -3.20 -5.56
CA ALA A 134 -15.68 -3.24 -6.19
C ALA A 134 -16.16 -4.69 -6.43
N ASP A 135 -15.26 -5.59 -6.85
CA ASP A 135 -15.60 -6.99 -7.12
C ASP A 135 -15.78 -7.83 -5.85
N ALA A 136 -15.31 -7.34 -4.69
CA ALA A 136 -15.48 -7.99 -3.42
C ALA A 136 -16.92 -7.93 -2.88
N LEU A 137 -17.74 -6.97 -3.32
CA LEU A 137 -19.11 -6.76 -2.85
C LEU A 137 -20.14 -6.94 -3.98
N PRO A 138 -21.42 -7.22 -3.65
CA PRO A 138 -22.51 -7.26 -4.60
C PRO A 138 -22.66 -5.95 -5.38
N ALA A 139 -23.22 -6.00 -6.60
CA ALA A 139 -23.31 -4.88 -7.53
C ALA A 139 -23.93 -3.60 -6.92
N ASN A 140 -24.94 -3.76 -6.04
CA ASN A 140 -25.60 -2.64 -5.35
C ASN A 140 -24.74 -1.96 -4.27
N ARG A 141 -23.56 -2.51 -3.90
CA ARG A 141 -22.66 -1.98 -2.87
C ARG A 141 -21.25 -1.65 -3.39
N ARG A 142 -20.99 -1.77 -4.69
CA ARG A 142 -19.68 -1.51 -5.30
C ARG A 142 -19.18 -0.09 -5.04
N HIS A 143 -20.04 0.91 -5.17
CA HIS A 143 -19.69 2.30 -4.89
C HIS A 143 -19.27 2.53 -3.43
N LEU A 144 -19.91 1.82 -2.49
CA LEU A 144 -19.54 1.87 -1.07
C LEU A 144 -18.17 1.25 -0.82
N ALA A 145 -17.84 0.14 -1.50
CA ALA A 145 -16.52 -0.48 -1.40
C ALA A 145 -15.41 0.47 -1.86
N VAL A 146 -15.60 1.16 -2.98
CA VAL A 146 -14.63 2.14 -3.51
C VAL A 146 -14.52 3.37 -2.58
N GLY A 147 -15.63 3.85 -2.04
CA GLY A 147 -15.65 4.96 -1.07
C GLY A 147 -14.89 4.62 0.22
N LEU A 148 -15.13 3.41 0.79
CA LEU A 148 -14.41 2.93 1.97
C LEU A 148 -12.92 2.73 1.71
N MET A 149 -12.55 2.26 0.52
CA MET A 149 -11.14 2.18 0.12
C MET A 149 -10.48 3.57 0.14
N GLY A 150 -11.16 4.58 -0.43
CA GLY A 150 -10.66 5.97 -0.44
C GLY A 150 -10.52 6.57 0.96
N SER A 151 -11.45 6.26 1.88
CA SER A 151 -11.37 6.73 3.28
C SER A 151 -10.15 6.18 4.02
N GLY A 152 -9.64 5.00 3.63
CA GLY A 152 -8.41 4.43 4.19
C GLY A 152 -7.20 5.36 4.04
N ILE A 153 -7.09 6.10 2.92
CA ILE A 153 -6.01 7.07 2.72
C ILE A 153 -6.11 8.22 3.73
N GLY A 154 -7.30 8.79 3.91
CA GLY A 154 -7.52 9.87 4.87
C GLY A 154 -7.16 9.45 6.30
N LEU A 155 -7.58 8.25 6.71
CA LEU A 155 -7.22 7.67 8.00
C LEU A 155 -5.71 7.42 8.11
N GLY A 156 -5.07 6.96 7.03
CA GLY A 156 -3.62 6.79 6.98
C GLY A 156 -2.85 8.11 7.14
N ILE A 157 -3.27 9.17 6.46
CA ILE A 157 -2.67 10.51 6.60
C ILE A 157 -2.86 11.05 8.02
N MET A 158 -4.06 10.90 8.59
CA MET A 158 -4.34 11.28 9.97
C MET A 158 -3.43 10.52 10.94
N PHE A 159 -3.28 9.21 10.77
CA PHE A 159 -2.38 8.39 11.58
C PHE A 159 -0.94 8.90 11.51
N VAL A 160 -0.40 9.16 10.32
CA VAL A 160 0.96 9.69 10.12
C VAL A 160 1.12 11.03 10.79
N SER A 161 0.14 11.95 10.64
CA SER A 161 0.21 13.28 11.21
C SER A 161 0.23 13.25 12.74
N LEU A 162 -0.64 12.45 13.36
CA LEU A 162 -0.69 12.29 14.81
C LEU A 162 0.59 11.61 15.34
N LEU A 163 1.06 10.57 14.66
CA LEU A 163 2.29 9.86 15.02
C LEU A 163 3.51 10.78 14.93
N SER A 164 3.64 11.52 13.82
CA SER A 164 4.72 12.48 13.62
C SER A 164 4.71 13.57 14.68
N GLY A 165 3.55 14.15 14.99
CA GLY A 165 3.42 15.17 16.03
C GLY A 165 3.83 14.67 17.41
N SER A 166 3.36 13.47 17.80
CA SER A 166 3.68 12.89 19.10
C SER A 166 5.13 12.49 19.25
N LEU A 167 5.73 11.89 18.23
CA LEU A 167 7.13 11.49 18.27
C LEU A 167 8.08 12.68 18.20
N ARG A 168 7.78 13.68 17.36
CA ARG A 168 8.61 14.88 17.27
C ARG A 168 8.66 15.65 18.59
N SER A 169 7.56 15.70 19.35
CA SER A 169 7.53 16.35 20.66
C SER A 169 8.40 15.67 21.72
N SER A 170 8.66 14.36 21.57
CA SER A 170 9.43 13.55 22.53
C SER A 170 10.87 13.26 22.08
N GLN A 171 11.13 13.10 20.81
CA GLN A 171 12.40 12.67 20.22
C GLN A 171 13.08 13.73 19.36
N GLY A 172 12.41 14.88 19.11
CA GLY A 172 12.94 15.92 18.21
C GLY A 172 12.78 15.57 16.72
N ASP A 173 13.59 16.22 15.89
CA ASP A 173 13.46 16.12 14.43
C ASP A 173 13.87 14.74 13.89
N ALA A 174 14.83 14.04 14.49
CA ALA A 174 15.22 12.69 14.10
C ALA A 174 14.08 11.64 14.19
N ALA A 175 12.95 11.98 14.82
CA ALA A 175 11.77 11.11 14.94
C ALA A 175 11.18 10.67 13.59
N TRP A 176 11.48 11.37 12.48
CA TRP A 176 10.97 11.00 11.15
C TRP A 176 11.36 9.58 10.73
N SER A 177 12.56 9.12 11.07
CA SER A 177 13.02 7.76 10.81
C SER A 177 12.17 6.72 11.55
N THR A 178 11.89 6.98 12.83
CA THR A 178 11.00 6.15 13.67
C THR A 178 9.58 6.09 13.09
N VAL A 179 9.05 7.20 12.55
CA VAL A 179 7.74 7.21 11.89
C VAL A 179 7.72 6.27 10.69
N TYR A 180 8.76 6.30 9.83
CA TYR A 180 8.86 5.38 8.71
C TYR A 180 9.01 3.92 9.14
N LEU A 181 9.74 3.63 10.21
CA LEU A 181 9.86 2.26 10.74
C LEU A 181 8.53 1.74 11.29
N ILE A 182 7.74 2.57 11.97
CA ILE A 182 6.39 2.18 12.41
C ILE A 182 5.49 1.92 11.21
N GLN A 183 5.53 2.77 10.17
CA GLN A 183 4.79 2.57 8.93
C GLN A 183 5.22 1.28 8.21
N PHE A 184 6.52 0.96 8.22
CA PHE A 184 7.04 -0.31 7.72
C PHE A 184 6.43 -1.49 8.48
N LEU A 185 6.39 -1.47 9.81
CA LEU A 185 5.82 -2.55 10.61
C LEU A 185 4.33 -2.75 10.32
N VAL A 186 3.57 -1.66 10.17
CA VAL A 186 2.16 -1.71 9.75
C VAL A 186 2.04 -2.30 8.34
N GLY A 187 2.87 -1.86 7.40
CA GLY A 187 2.92 -2.38 6.03
C GLY A 187 3.28 -3.87 5.99
N LEU A 188 4.25 -4.30 6.80
CA LEU A 188 4.67 -5.69 6.91
C LEU A 188 3.53 -6.58 7.45
N LEU A 189 2.85 -6.12 8.51
CA LEU A 189 1.68 -6.82 9.03
C LEU A 189 0.60 -7.00 7.96
N LEU A 190 0.30 -5.95 7.21
CA LEU A 190 -0.68 -5.99 6.12
C LEU A 190 -0.23 -6.88 4.95
N LEU A 191 1.07 -6.90 4.65
CA LEU A 191 1.63 -7.82 3.65
C LEU A 191 1.39 -9.28 4.08
N VAL A 192 1.72 -9.63 5.32
CA VAL A 192 1.49 -10.97 5.87
C VAL A 192 0.01 -11.33 5.85
N LEU A 193 -0.86 -10.43 6.32
CA LEU A 193 -2.31 -10.65 6.30
C LEU A 193 -2.84 -10.84 4.87
N THR A 194 -2.42 -9.99 3.93
CA THR A 194 -2.86 -10.09 2.54
C THR A 194 -2.36 -11.38 1.89
N LEU A 195 -1.14 -11.82 2.18
CA LEU A 195 -0.61 -13.09 1.68
C LEU A 195 -1.35 -14.29 2.30
N ALA A 196 -1.68 -14.24 3.59
CA ALA A 196 -2.36 -15.32 4.28
C ALA A 196 -3.84 -15.46 3.84
N PHE A 197 -4.57 -14.34 3.80
CA PHE A 197 -6.01 -14.37 3.53
C PHE A 197 -6.35 -14.48 2.05
N VAL A 198 -5.56 -13.87 1.17
CA VAL A 198 -5.87 -13.85 -0.27
C VAL A 198 -5.36 -15.09 -1.02
N ARG A 199 -4.42 -15.87 -0.44
CA ARG A 199 -4.06 -17.20 -0.99
C ARG A 199 -5.29 -18.12 -1.09
N HIS A 200 -6.18 -18.08 -0.12
CA HIS A 200 -7.37 -18.92 -0.08
C HIS A 200 -8.42 -18.61 -1.15
N ALA A 201 -8.44 -17.38 -1.67
CA ALA A 201 -9.43 -16.99 -2.70
C ALA A 201 -8.99 -17.39 -4.13
N GLN A 202 -7.71 -17.62 -4.36
CA GLN A 202 -7.17 -17.95 -5.69
C GLN A 202 -7.23 -19.43 -6.05
N ASP A 203 -7.11 -20.31 -5.06
CA ASP A 203 -7.17 -21.78 -5.31
C ASP A 203 -8.56 -22.24 -5.76
N LEU A 204 -9.57 -21.36 -5.63
CA LEU A 204 -10.97 -21.64 -5.93
C LEU A 204 -11.41 -21.27 -7.35
N LEU A 205 -10.59 -20.48 -8.07
CA LEU A 205 -10.89 -20.06 -9.45
C LEU A 205 -10.10 -20.85 -10.51
N CYS A 206 -9.22 -21.75 -10.09
CA CYS A 206 -8.41 -22.58 -10.99
C CYS A 206 -8.92 -24.02 -11.15
N THR A 207 -10.13 -24.34 -10.66
CA THR A 207 -10.72 -25.68 -10.74
C THR A 207 -11.95 -25.77 -11.66
N ASP A 208 -12.09 -24.86 -12.64
CA ASP A 208 -13.05 -25.00 -13.74
C ASP A 208 -12.32 -25.11 -15.06
#